data_8a113c93f108f4d2f137449eb71ea466
#
_entry.id   8a113c93f108f4d2f137449eb71ea466
#
_cell.length_a   1.000
_cell.length_b   1.000
_cell.length_c   1.000
_cell.angle_alpha   90.00
_cell.angle_beta   90.00
_cell.angle_gamma   90.00
#
_symmetry.space_group_name_H-M   'P 1'
#
loop_
_entity.id
_entity.type
_entity.pdbx_description
1 polymer ?
#
loop_
_entity_poly.entity_id
_entity_poly.type
_entity_poly.pdbx_seq_one_letter_code
_entity_poly.pdbx_strand_id
1 'polypeptide(L)'
;MDRPKIIELLNRDMEDEHGAIIQYLGHAYAIGEGETACEIEAIAREEMRHLDWLAEAITDLGGEPSFKRGMMDMTGKTVSEWMQANIGLENSAIAQYREHIRLIDDPKIKRLLMRILSDEESHQRDFKHFAEKTLREKMADKRGNATGTTAENLSWGIKHEYTVILQYLLQSYAAKNEETRKELQDQAINEMQHMGWLAEKMIDKKVFRIWNMVKLKKPLNTTRCSRQI
;
A
#
# COMPACT_ATOMS: atom_id res chain seq x y z
N MET A 1 20.43 5.26 19.38
CA MET A 1 20.26 3.94 18.69
C MET A 1 21.25 3.84 17.53
N ASP A 2 21.79 2.66 17.20
CA ASP A 2 22.69 2.49 16.07
C ASP A 2 21.93 2.47 14.72
N ARG A 3 22.64 2.81 13.64
CA ARG A 3 22.06 2.93 12.31
C ARG A 3 21.41 1.63 11.78
N PRO A 4 22.00 0.43 11.93
CA PRO A 4 21.36 -0.81 11.52
C PRO A 4 20.01 -1.06 12.17
N LYS A 5 19.88 -0.71 13.45
CA LYS A 5 18.62 -0.86 14.17
C LYS A 5 17.55 0.14 13.71
N ILE A 6 17.95 1.37 13.38
CA ILE A 6 17.04 2.35 12.77
C ILE A 6 16.51 1.81 11.43
N ILE A 7 17.40 1.31 10.57
CA ILE A 7 17.01 0.71 9.27
C ILE A 7 16.02 -0.45 9.46
N GLU A 8 16.24 -1.31 10.46
CA GLU A 8 15.33 -2.41 10.77
C GLU A 8 13.92 -1.91 11.15
N LEU A 9 13.83 -0.87 11.99
CA LEU A 9 12.55 -0.29 12.40
C LEU A 9 11.83 0.38 11.22
N LEU A 10 12.54 1.18 10.41
CA LEU A 10 11.98 1.83 9.23
C LEU A 10 11.51 0.82 8.18
N ASN A 11 12.23 -0.30 8.01
CA ASN A 11 11.79 -1.37 7.12
C ASN A 11 10.51 -2.05 7.62
N ARG A 12 10.33 -2.15 8.93
CA ARG A 12 9.10 -2.67 9.51
C ARG A 12 7.93 -1.71 9.25
N ASP A 13 8.15 -0.41 9.44
CA ASP A 13 7.16 0.60 9.10
C ASP A 13 6.79 0.50 7.62
N MET A 14 7.78 0.45 6.73
CA MET A 14 7.58 0.32 5.28
C MET A 14 6.81 -0.96 4.88
N GLU A 15 7.06 -2.09 5.55
CA GLU A 15 6.32 -3.34 5.31
C GLU A 15 4.84 -3.18 5.69
N ASP A 16 4.55 -2.48 6.78
CA ASP A 16 3.18 -2.22 7.23
C ASP A 16 2.45 -1.24 6.31
N GLU A 17 3.10 -0.15 5.84
CA GLU A 17 2.55 0.74 4.81
C GLU A 17 2.19 -0.03 3.54
N HIS A 18 3.07 -0.93 3.10
CA HIS A 18 2.81 -1.77 1.94
C HIS A 18 1.56 -2.66 2.15
N GLY A 19 1.37 -3.19 3.35
CA GLY A 19 0.15 -3.91 3.74
C GLY A 19 -1.10 -3.02 3.69
N ALA A 20 -1.01 -1.81 4.24
CA ALA A 20 -2.09 -0.83 4.28
C ALA A 20 -2.56 -0.41 2.87
N ILE A 21 -1.64 -0.07 1.97
CA ILE A 21 -1.93 0.24 0.57
C ILE A 21 -2.80 -0.85 -0.07
N ILE A 22 -2.38 -2.11 0.06
CA ILE A 22 -3.09 -3.25 -0.53
C ILE A 22 -4.47 -3.43 0.09
N GLN A 23 -4.56 -3.32 1.41
CA GLN A 23 -5.84 -3.47 2.11
C GLN A 23 -6.82 -2.37 1.75
N TYR A 24 -6.39 -1.11 1.73
CA TYR A 24 -7.26 0.03 1.43
C TYR A 24 -7.72 0.01 -0.02
N LEU A 25 -6.84 -0.20 -0.98
CA LEU A 25 -7.23 -0.38 -2.39
C LEU A 25 -8.19 -1.55 -2.56
N GLY A 26 -7.93 -2.69 -1.90
CA GLY A 26 -8.81 -3.85 -1.94
C GLY A 26 -10.21 -3.55 -1.42
N HIS A 27 -10.32 -2.81 -0.32
CA HIS A 27 -11.60 -2.39 0.24
C HIS A 27 -12.29 -1.33 -0.62
N ALA A 28 -11.57 -0.32 -1.13
CA ALA A 28 -12.11 0.69 -2.03
C ALA A 28 -12.73 0.05 -3.28
N TYR A 29 -11.99 -0.84 -3.93
CA TYR A 29 -12.48 -1.56 -5.12
C TYR A 29 -13.64 -2.50 -4.80
N ALA A 30 -13.69 -3.10 -3.62
CA ALA A 30 -14.81 -3.93 -3.20
C ALA A 30 -16.09 -3.11 -2.92
N ILE A 31 -15.95 -1.85 -2.49
CA ILE A 31 -17.05 -0.89 -2.36
C ILE A 31 -17.57 -0.49 -3.74
N GLY A 32 -16.68 -0.26 -4.70
CA GLY A 32 -16.98 0.14 -6.06
C GLY A 32 -17.07 1.67 -6.20
N GLU A 33 -18.05 2.17 -6.95
CA GLU A 33 -18.21 3.60 -7.19
C GLU A 33 -18.79 4.33 -5.96
N GLY A 34 -18.35 5.57 -5.75
CA GLY A 34 -18.91 6.46 -4.75
C GLY A 34 -17.86 7.20 -3.91
N GLU A 35 -18.32 8.18 -3.16
CA GLU A 35 -17.48 9.07 -2.36
C GLU A 35 -16.56 8.29 -1.40
N THR A 36 -17.11 7.33 -0.66
CA THR A 36 -16.34 6.54 0.31
C THR A 36 -15.22 5.74 -0.35
N ALA A 37 -15.45 5.15 -1.53
CA ALA A 37 -14.40 4.44 -2.27
C ALA A 37 -13.28 5.40 -2.70
N CYS A 38 -13.64 6.57 -3.27
CA CYS A 38 -12.68 7.59 -3.70
C CYS A 38 -11.84 8.12 -2.53
N GLU A 39 -12.44 8.32 -1.36
CA GLU A 39 -11.73 8.78 -0.16
C GLU A 39 -10.76 7.73 0.37
N ILE A 40 -11.14 6.44 0.39
CA ILE A 40 -10.23 5.33 0.77
C ILE A 40 -9.07 5.22 -0.22
N GLU A 41 -9.31 5.39 -1.52
CA GLU A 41 -8.23 5.44 -2.51
C GLU A 41 -7.31 6.65 -2.30
N ALA A 42 -7.85 7.79 -1.85
CA ALA A 42 -7.02 8.94 -1.51
C ALA A 42 -6.09 8.65 -0.33
N ILE A 43 -6.60 7.99 0.71
CA ILE A 43 -5.78 7.51 1.85
C ILE A 43 -4.73 6.53 1.33
N ALA A 44 -5.09 5.53 0.53
CA ALA A 44 -4.11 4.58 -0.02
C ALA A 44 -2.96 5.27 -0.79
N ARG A 45 -3.23 6.39 -1.49
CA ARG A 45 -2.19 7.21 -2.13
C ARG A 45 -1.33 7.97 -1.12
N GLU A 46 -1.84 8.28 0.06
CA GLU A 46 -1.04 8.84 1.16
C GLU A 46 -0.10 7.80 1.74
N GLU A 47 -0.54 6.55 1.92
CA GLU A 47 0.33 5.45 2.33
C GLU A 47 1.44 5.16 1.30
N MET A 48 1.16 5.34 -0.01
CA MET A 48 2.22 5.25 -1.03
C MET A 48 3.30 6.31 -0.84
N ARG A 49 2.94 7.53 -0.39
CA ARG A 49 3.92 8.58 -0.05
C ARG A 49 4.69 8.26 1.22
N HIS A 50 4.04 7.68 2.23
CA HIS A 50 4.71 7.21 3.45
C HIS A 50 5.76 6.15 3.10
N LEU A 51 5.37 5.16 2.30
CA LEU A 51 6.28 4.12 1.81
C LEU A 51 7.48 4.71 1.06
N ASP A 52 7.26 5.68 0.18
CA ASP A 52 8.33 6.38 -0.57
C ASP A 52 9.28 7.12 0.37
N TRP A 53 8.77 7.91 1.32
CA TRP A 53 9.58 8.64 2.30
C TRP A 53 10.41 7.71 3.20
N LEU A 54 9.84 6.58 3.61
CA LEU A 54 10.54 5.57 4.40
C LEU A 54 11.64 4.90 3.57
N ALA A 55 11.37 4.56 2.31
CA ALA A 55 12.36 3.99 1.40
C ALA A 55 13.54 4.94 1.17
N GLU A 56 13.28 6.23 0.95
CA GLU A 56 14.32 7.26 0.85
C GLU A 56 15.15 7.36 2.13
N ALA A 57 14.50 7.39 3.30
CA ALA A 57 15.20 7.46 4.58
C ALA A 57 16.08 6.23 4.83
N ILE A 58 15.62 5.03 4.48
CA ILE A 58 16.38 3.78 4.56
C ILE A 58 17.60 3.85 3.64
N THR A 59 17.43 4.31 2.41
CA THR A 59 18.50 4.43 1.42
C THR A 59 19.54 5.47 1.84
N ASP A 60 19.11 6.63 2.37
CA ASP A 60 20.00 7.67 2.92
C ASP A 60 20.86 7.14 4.08
N LEU A 61 20.33 6.20 4.86
CA LEU A 61 21.05 5.53 5.93
C LEU A 61 21.98 4.40 5.41
N GLY A 62 21.97 4.14 4.10
CA GLY A 62 22.74 3.07 3.46
C GLY A 62 22.13 1.68 3.64
N GLY A 63 20.85 1.61 3.96
CA GLY A 63 20.06 0.38 4.03
C GLY A 63 19.44 -0.01 2.69
N GLU A 64 18.76 -1.16 2.69
CA GLU A 64 17.99 -1.66 1.55
C GLU A 64 16.50 -1.68 1.92
N PRO A 65 15.62 -0.99 1.15
CA PRO A 65 14.19 -0.97 1.38
C PRO A 65 13.56 -2.35 1.23
N SER A 66 12.69 -2.72 2.17
CA SER A 66 11.96 -4.00 2.16
C SER A 66 10.61 -3.87 1.45
N PHE A 67 10.37 -4.73 0.46
CA PHE A 67 9.08 -4.84 -0.22
C PHE A 67 8.23 -6.02 0.27
N LYS A 68 8.51 -6.55 1.45
CA LYS A 68 7.59 -7.48 2.11
C LYS A 68 6.32 -6.72 2.48
N ARG A 69 5.28 -7.45 2.77
CA ARG A 69 3.98 -6.89 3.21
C ARG A 69 3.77 -7.16 4.67
N GLY A 70 3.31 -6.15 5.39
CA GLY A 70 2.79 -6.27 6.73
C GLY A 70 1.49 -7.07 6.81
N MET A 71 0.93 -7.14 7.99
CA MET A 71 -0.34 -7.83 8.24
C MET A 71 -1.49 -7.11 7.54
N MET A 72 -2.43 -7.87 6.99
CA MET A 72 -3.64 -7.37 6.34
C MET A 72 -4.85 -8.18 6.80
N ASP A 73 -5.99 -7.52 6.97
CA ASP A 73 -7.28 -8.18 7.18
C ASP A 73 -8.22 -7.93 6.00
N MET A 74 -8.35 -8.91 5.14
CA MET A 74 -9.21 -8.92 3.96
C MET A 74 -10.45 -9.81 4.15
N THR A 75 -10.78 -10.18 5.39
CA THR A 75 -11.81 -11.20 5.68
C THR A 75 -13.23 -10.66 5.70
N GLY A 76 -13.42 -9.38 5.91
CA GLY A 76 -14.70 -8.71 5.97
C GLY A 76 -15.60 -8.94 4.74
N LYS A 77 -16.90 -8.84 4.94
CA LYS A 77 -17.92 -9.05 3.90
C LYS A 77 -18.80 -7.83 3.65
N THR A 78 -18.72 -6.86 4.54
CA THR A 78 -19.51 -5.62 4.48
C THR A 78 -18.59 -4.42 4.57
N VAL A 79 -19.04 -3.28 4.06
CA VAL A 79 -18.28 -2.02 4.14
C VAL A 79 -17.96 -1.68 5.60
N SER A 80 -18.88 -1.91 6.52
CA SER A 80 -18.65 -1.68 7.95
C SER A 80 -17.52 -2.56 8.51
N GLU A 81 -17.46 -3.84 8.15
CA GLU A 81 -16.39 -4.75 8.57
C GLU A 81 -15.05 -4.33 7.98
N TRP A 82 -15.01 -3.88 6.72
CA TRP A 82 -13.80 -3.36 6.08
C TRP A 82 -13.30 -2.08 6.74
N MET A 83 -14.22 -1.17 7.11
CA MET A 83 -13.82 0.03 7.86
C MET A 83 -13.27 -0.32 9.24
N GLN A 84 -13.83 -1.31 9.93
CA GLN A 84 -13.28 -1.77 11.21
C GLN A 84 -11.88 -2.41 11.05
N ALA A 85 -11.65 -3.17 9.98
CA ALA A 85 -10.34 -3.70 9.65
C ALA A 85 -9.32 -2.58 9.38
N ASN A 86 -9.70 -1.54 8.63
CA ASN A 86 -8.85 -0.38 8.36
C ASN A 86 -8.53 0.39 9.66
N ILE A 87 -9.54 0.67 10.51
CA ILE A 87 -9.32 1.28 11.84
C ILE A 87 -8.35 0.45 12.68
N GLY A 88 -8.44 -0.88 12.59
CA GLY A 88 -7.52 -1.80 13.30
C GLY A 88 -6.08 -1.63 12.84
N LEU A 89 -5.86 -1.47 11.53
CA LEU A 89 -4.54 -1.22 10.93
C LEU A 89 -3.98 0.11 11.42
N GLU A 90 -4.74 1.21 11.32
CA GLU A 90 -4.33 2.53 11.79
C GLU A 90 -3.97 2.53 13.29
N ASN A 91 -4.75 1.84 14.10
CA ASN A 91 -4.43 1.72 15.54
C ASN A 91 -3.05 1.09 15.75
N SER A 92 -2.71 0.08 14.95
CA SER A 92 -1.43 -0.62 15.03
C SER A 92 -0.29 0.27 14.53
N ALA A 93 -0.46 0.96 13.41
CA ALA A 93 0.49 1.91 12.84
C ALA A 93 0.78 3.05 13.83
N ILE A 94 -0.24 3.70 14.36
CA ILE A 94 -0.12 4.78 15.36
C ILE A 94 0.68 4.30 16.58
N ALA A 95 0.40 3.10 17.09
CA ALA A 95 1.14 2.56 18.24
C ALA A 95 2.61 2.30 17.89
N GLN A 96 2.89 1.74 16.71
CA GLN A 96 4.23 1.44 16.23
C GLN A 96 5.04 2.72 15.98
N TYR A 97 4.49 3.72 15.26
CA TYR A 97 5.17 4.99 15.03
C TYR A 97 5.50 5.72 16.32
N ARG A 98 4.58 5.74 17.31
CA ARG A 98 4.85 6.32 18.64
C ARG A 98 6.01 5.64 19.34
N GLU A 99 6.10 4.31 19.26
CA GLU A 99 7.19 3.54 19.84
C GLU A 99 8.52 3.82 19.11
N HIS A 100 8.53 3.84 17.77
CA HIS A 100 9.73 4.12 17.00
C HIS A 100 10.23 5.55 17.21
N ILE A 101 9.35 6.54 17.30
CA ILE A 101 9.70 7.92 17.65
C ILE A 101 10.36 8.00 19.04
N ARG A 102 9.91 7.18 19.99
CA ARG A 102 10.50 7.12 21.32
C ARG A 102 11.90 6.50 21.31
N LEU A 103 12.11 5.48 20.51
CA LEU A 103 13.35 4.69 20.46
C LEU A 103 14.47 5.35 19.62
N ILE A 104 14.12 6.01 18.54
CA ILE A 104 15.07 6.59 17.59
C ILE A 104 15.51 7.98 18.10
N ASP A 105 16.84 8.25 18.12
CA ASP A 105 17.37 9.54 18.56
C ASP A 105 17.68 10.50 17.39
N ASP A 106 17.69 10.00 16.13
CA ASP A 106 17.98 10.81 14.94
C ASP A 106 16.88 11.86 14.70
N PRO A 107 17.20 13.17 14.72
CA PRO A 107 16.18 14.22 14.61
C PRO A 107 15.53 14.32 13.24
N LYS A 108 16.21 13.89 12.15
CA LYS A 108 15.64 13.87 10.77
C LYS A 108 14.59 12.77 10.69
N ILE A 109 14.95 11.57 11.15
CA ILE A 109 14.04 10.43 11.16
C ILE A 109 12.84 10.66 12.09
N LYS A 110 13.08 11.21 13.30
CA LYS A 110 11.96 11.58 14.19
C LYS A 110 10.95 12.52 13.54
N ARG A 111 11.41 13.55 12.85
CA ARG A 111 10.51 14.49 12.16
C ARG A 111 9.69 13.81 11.07
N LEU A 112 10.33 12.90 10.32
CA LEU A 112 9.64 12.10 9.31
C LEU A 112 8.53 11.24 9.95
N LEU A 113 8.87 10.45 10.97
CA LEU A 113 7.92 9.57 11.65
C LEU A 113 6.79 10.35 12.35
N MET A 114 7.09 11.53 12.89
CA MET A 114 6.06 12.41 13.48
C MET A 114 5.11 12.96 12.41
N ARG A 115 5.60 13.24 11.19
CA ARG A 115 4.75 13.64 10.08
C ARG A 115 3.81 12.50 9.67
N ILE A 116 4.35 11.31 9.44
CA ILE A 116 3.55 10.12 9.10
C ILE A 116 2.52 9.85 10.23
N LEU A 117 2.94 9.81 11.49
CA LEU A 117 2.03 9.62 12.62
C LEU A 117 0.83 10.58 12.61
N SER A 118 1.05 11.84 12.23
CA SER A 118 -0.04 12.83 12.13
C SER A 118 -1.05 12.46 11.04
N ASP A 119 -0.57 11.91 9.94
CA ASP A 119 -1.42 11.47 8.83
C ASP A 119 -2.18 10.18 9.23
N GLU A 120 -1.54 9.18 9.90
CA GLU A 120 -2.20 7.99 10.45
C GLU A 120 -3.33 8.33 11.42
N GLU A 121 -3.11 9.33 12.30
CA GLU A 121 -4.15 9.81 13.21
C GLU A 121 -5.33 10.46 12.46
N SER A 122 -5.10 11.05 11.27
CA SER A 122 -6.17 11.55 10.40
C SER A 122 -6.91 10.41 9.73
N HIS A 123 -6.19 9.48 9.09
CA HIS A 123 -6.75 8.30 8.43
C HIS A 123 -7.65 7.51 9.38
N GLN A 124 -7.21 7.31 10.63
CA GLN A 124 -8.04 6.65 11.65
C GLN A 124 -9.38 7.38 11.88
N ARG A 125 -9.36 8.73 11.95
CA ARG A 125 -10.60 9.51 12.12
C ARG A 125 -11.51 9.37 10.92
N ASP A 126 -10.94 9.39 9.71
CA ASP A 126 -11.68 9.28 8.46
C ASP A 126 -12.34 7.91 8.34
N PHE A 127 -11.61 6.82 8.61
CA PHE A 127 -12.21 5.47 8.64
C PHE A 127 -13.30 5.30 9.70
N LYS A 128 -13.17 5.94 10.87
CA LYS A 128 -14.26 5.98 11.87
C LYS A 128 -15.50 6.69 11.33
N HIS A 129 -15.31 7.83 10.67
CA HIS A 129 -16.39 8.58 10.02
C HIS A 129 -17.08 7.75 8.93
N PHE A 130 -16.31 7.06 8.07
CA PHE A 130 -16.86 6.18 7.03
C PHE A 130 -17.63 4.99 7.62
N ALA A 131 -17.13 4.40 8.71
CA ALA A 131 -17.84 3.34 9.42
C ALA A 131 -19.23 3.82 9.92
N GLU A 132 -19.29 4.99 10.53
CA GLU A 132 -20.55 5.58 11.00
C GLU A 132 -21.52 5.93 9.85
N LYS A 133 -21.00 6.53 8.76
CA LYS A 133 -21.75 6.87 7.56
C LYS A 133 -22.38 5.62 6.95
N THR A 134 -21.61 4.56 6.79
CA THR A 134 -22.03 3.29 6.20
C THR A 134 -23.12 2.59 7.02
N LEU A 135 -23.05 2.67 8.35
CA LEU A 135 -24.10 2.14 9.23
C LEU A 135 -25.43 2.85 9.00
N ARG A 136 -25.43 4.15 8.68
CA ARG A 136 -26.64 4.94 8.41
C ARG A 136 -27.23 4.66 7.03
N GLU A 137 -26.38 4.44 6.01
CA GLU A 137 -26.80 4.33 4.60
C GLU A 137 -27.30 2.95 4.19
N LYS A 138 -27.14 1.90 5.02
CA LYS A 138 -27.49 0.49 4.69
C LYS A 138 -27.05 0.12 3.28
N MET A 139 -25.77 0.25 2.97
CA MET A 139 -25.24 -0.09 1.66
C MET A 139 -25.51 -1.56 1.34
N ALA A 140 -26.27 -1.81 0.27
CA ALA A 140 -26.58 -3.14 -0.20
C ALA A 140 -25.30 -3.86 -0.66
N ASP A 141 -25.10 -5.09 -0.21
CA ASP A 141 -24.01 -5.98 -0.62
C ASP A 141 -24.12 -6.31 -2.12
N LYS A 142 -23.28 -5.69 -2.94
CA LYS A 142 -23.22 -5.91 -4.40
C LYS A 142 -22.33 -7.07 -4.79
N ARG A 143 -22.30 -8.16 -4.03
CA ARG A 143 -21.50 -9.33 -4.40
C ARG A 143 -22.17 -10.12 -5.52
N GLY A 144 -21.41 -10.38 -6.54
CA GLY A 144 -21.77 -11.24 -7.64
C GLY A 144 -20.66 -12.24 -7.96
N ASN A 145 -21.06 -13.39 -8.52
CA ASN A 145 -20.15 -14.44 -8.93
C ASN A 145 -19.92 -14.37 -10.44
N ALA A 146 -18.74 -13.88 -10.89
CA ALA A 146 -18.28 -14.16 -12.24
C ALA A 146 -17.23 -15.27 -12.17
N THR A 147 -17.39 -16.29 -12.99
CA THR A 147 -16.46 -17.42 -13.15
C THR A 147 -16.05 -17.52 -14.62
N GLY A 148 -14.80 -17.87 -14.90
CA GLY A 148 -14.31 -18.16 -16.24
C GLY A 148 -13.05 -17.39 -16.65
N THR A 149 -12.64 -17.59 -17.91
CA THR A 149 -11.40 -17.07 -18.52
C THR A 149 -11.20 -15.54 -18.39
N THR A 150 -12.28 -14.77 -18.42
CA THR A 150 -12.21 -13.30 -18.24
C THR A 150 -11.72 -12.95 -16.84
N ALA A 151 -12.20 -13.64 -15.81
CA ALA A 151 -11.76 -13.45 -14.42
C ALA A 151 -10.28 -13.79 -14.24
N GLU A 152 -9.84 -14.86 -14.86
CA GLU A 152 -8.44 -15.31 -14.82
C GLU A 152 -7.52 -14.32 -15.52
N ASN A 153 -7.93 -13.81 -16.70
CA ASN A 153 -7.16 -12.82 -17.45
C ASN A 153 -7.05 -11.48 -16.71
N LEU A 154 -8.14 -10.99 -16.12
CA LEU A 154 -8.12 -9.76 -15.31
C LEU A 154 -7.26 -9.95 -14.05
N SER A 155 -7.37 -11.09 -13.37
CA SER A 155 -6.52 -11.43 -12.23
C SER A 155 -5.04 -11.52 -12.59
N TRP A 156 -4.72 -12.06 -13.78
CA TRP A 156 -3.36 -12.08 -14.29
C TRP A 156 -2.85 -10.66 -14.57
N GLY A 157 -3.66 -9.83 -15.22
CA GLY A 157 -3.34 -8.43 -15.49
C GLY A 157 -3.01 -7.67 -14.21
N ILE A 158 -3.87 -7.72 -13.19
CA ILE A 158 -3.64 -7.06 -11.90
C ILE A 158 -2.33 -7.52 -11.24
N LYS A 159 -2.02 -8.82 -11.27
CA LYS A 159 -0.76 -9.33 -10.72
C LYS A 159 0.45 -8.86 -11.52
N HIS A 160 0.30 -8.71 -12.83
CA HIS A 160 1.34 -8.19 -13.71
C HIS A 160 1.64 -6.74 -13.39
N GLU A 161 0.62 -5.87 -13.38
CA GLU A 161 0.77 -4.45 -13.06
C GLU A 161 1.38 -4.27 -11.66
N TYR A 162 0.88 -5.00 -10.67
CA TYR A 162 1.45 -4.96 -9.33
C TYR A 162 2.95 -5.30 -9.29
N THR A 163 3.37 -6.30 -10.06
CA THR A 163 4.80 -6.68 -10.15
C THR A 163 5.63 -5.58 -10.81
N VAL A 164 5.09 -4.94 -11.85
CA VAL A 164 5.75 -3.86 -12.59
C VAL A 164 5.88 -2.59 -11.73
N ILE A 165 4.83 -2.25 -10.98
CA ILE A 165 4.84 -1.15 -9.99
C ILE A 165 6.01 -1.34 -9.02
N LEU A 166 6.13 -2.51 -8.40
CA LEU A 166 7.21 -2.80 -7.46
C LEU A 166 8.60 -2.73 -8.12
N GLN A 167 8.73 -3.14 -9.38
CA GLN A 167 9.98 -3.04 -10.12
C GLN A 167 10.38 -1.59 -10.37
N TYR A 168 9.46 -0.74 -10.83
CA TYR A 168 9.74 0.68 -11.05
C TYR A 168 10.09 1.39 -9.76
N LEU A 169 9.37 1.15 -8.66
CA LEU A 169 9.70 1.72 -7.35
C LEU A 169 11.09 1.27 -6.88
N LEU A 170 11.41 -0.03 -6.95
CA LEU A 170 12.72 -0.54 -6.57
C LEU A 170 13.85 0.09 -7.39
N GLN A 171 13.65 0.24 -8.70
CA GLN A 171 14.62 0.88 -9.59
C GLN A 171 14.74 2.38 -9.30
N SER A 172 13.65 3.06 -8.97
CA SER A 172 13.66 4.49 -8.61
C SER A 172 14.51 4.73 -7.37
N TYR A 173 14.38 3.90 -6.33
CA TYR A 173 15.18 4.03 -5.11
C TYR A 173 16.67 3.72 -5.33
N ALA A 174 17.00 2.89 -6.29
CA ALA A 174 18.39 2.60 -6.68
C ALA A 174 18.98 3.63 -7.65
N ALA A 175 18.16 4.48 -8.24
CA ALA A 175 18.59 5.47 -9.23
C ALA A 175 19.38 6.60 -8.57
N LYS A 176 20.59 6.88 -9.10
CA LYS A 176 21.47 7.96 -8.63
C LYS A 176 21.09 9.33 -9.22
N ASN A 177 20.42 9.35 -10.35
CA ASN A 177 19.99 10.54 -11.06
C ASN A 177 18.53 10.83 -10.70
N GLU A 178 18.25 12.06 -10.28
CA GLU A 178 16.93 12.49 -9.83
C GLU A 178 15.89 12.47 -10.96
N GLU A 179 16.27 12.83 -12.17
CA GLU A 179 15.39 12.77 -13.35
C GLU A 179 14.97 11.32 -13.63
N THR A 180 15.92 10.38 -13.60
CA THR A 180 15.64 8.94 -13.76
C THR A 180 14.75 8.42 -12.61
N ARG A 181 14.98 8.86 -11.38
CA ARG A 181 14.15 8.51 -10.22
C ARG A 181 12.70 8.93 -10.45
N LYS A 182 12.51 10.20 -10.80
CA LYS A 182 11.18 10.76 -11.04
C LYS A 182 10.46 10.06 -12.20
N GLU A 183 11.15 9.80 -13.30
CA GLU A 183 10.59 9.06 -14.45
C GLU A 183 10.09 7.67 -14.02
N LEU A 184 10.88 6.93 -13.22
CA LEU A 184 10.51 5.61 -12.75
C LEU A 184 9.34 5.66 -11.74
N GLN A 185 9.26 6.69 -10.90
CA GLN A 185 8.11 6.91 -10.01
C GLN A 185 6.84 7.25 -10.81
N ASP A 186 6.95 8.11 -11.83
CA ASP A 186 5.83 8.45 -12.71
C ASP A 186 5.33 7.20 -13.48
N GLN A 187 6.24 6.31 -13.92
CA GLN A 187 5.86 5.03 -14.51
C GLN A 187 5.14 4.13 -13.50
N ALA A 188 5.62 4.03 -12.26
CA ALA A 188 4.93 3.26 -11.22
C ALA A 188 3.51 3.77 -10.97
N ILE A 189 3.30 5.08 -10.95
CA ILE A 189 1.98 5.71 -10.81
C ILE A 189 1.06 5.35 -11.99
N ASN A 190 1.58 5.34 -13.22
CA ASN A 190 0.81 4.93 -14.38
C ASN A 190 0.35 3.47 -14.29
N GLU A 191 1.23 2.57 -13.86
CA GLU A 191 0.86 1.15 -13.68
C GLU A 191 -0.14 0.94 -12.52
N MET A 192 -0.12 1.81 -11.50
CA MET A 192 -1.17 1.83 -10.47
C MET A 192 -2.54 2.18 -11.05
N GLN A 193 -2.61 3.10 -12.02
CA GLN A 193 -3.86 3.42 -12.72
C GLN A 193 -4.34 2.24 -13.57
N HIS A 194 -3.45 1.57 -14.29
CA HIS A 194 -3.77 0.36 -15.06
C HIS A 194 -4.32 -0.75 -14.15
N MET A 195 -3.68 -0.97 -13.00
CA MET A 195 -4.14 -1.93 -11.99
C MET A 195 -5.54 -1.57 -11.48
N GLY A 196 -5.81 -0.28 -11.24
CA GLY A 196 -7.12 0.23 -10.84
C GLY A 196 -8.20 -0.10 -11.88
N TRP A 197 -7.98 0.23 -13.17
CA TRP A 197 -8.94 -0.07 -14.24
C TRP A 197 -9.22 -1.57 -14.41
N LEU A 198 -8.20 -2.41 -14.21
CA LEU A 198 -8.38 -3.87 -14.24
C LEU A 198 -9.20 -4.35 -13.04
N ALA A 199 -8.95 -3.79 -11.85
CA ALA A 199 -9.71 -4.10 -10.65
C ALA A 199 -11.19 -3.68 -10.76
N GLU A 200 -11.47 -2.48 -11.28
CA GLU A 200 -12.83 -2.02 -11.60
C GLU A 200 -13.55 -2.97 -12.56
N LYS A 201 -12.84 -3.42 -13.63
CA LYS A 201 -13.41 -4.40 -14.55
C LYS A 201 -13.69 -5.75 -13.91
N MET A 202 -12.92 -6.15 -12.91
CA MET A 202 -13.23 -7.36 -12.13
C MET A 202 -14.49 -7.18 -11.30
N ILE A 203 -14.69 -5.99 -10.71
CA ILE A 203 -15.89 -5.64 -9.95
C ILE A 203 -17.12 -5.64 -10.86
N ASP A 204 -17.07 -4.99 -12.01
CA ASP A 204 -18.13 -5.01 -13.03
C ASP A 204 -18.55 -6.43 -13.41
N LYS A 205 -17.58 -7.33 -13.51
CA LYS A 205 -17.80 -8.77 -13.82
C LYS A 205 -18.11 -9.62 -12.60
N LYS A 206 -18.22 -8.99 -11.40
CA LYS A 206 -18.55 -9.62 -10.13
C LYS A 206 -17.55 -10.70 -9.67
N VAL A 207 -16.25 -10.47 -9.90
CA VAL A 207 -15.16 -11.40 -9.56
C VAL A 207 -14.43 -10.89 -8.32
N PHE A 208 -14.59 -11.53 -7.17
CA PHE A 208 -14.10 -11.05 -5.86
C PHE A 208 -12.91 -11.80 -5.27
N ARG A 209 -12.13 -12.56 -6.04
CA ARG A 209 -11.02 -13.37 -5.50
C ARG A 209 -9.63 -12.85 -5.75
N ILE A 210 -9.43 -11.53 -5.88
CA ILE A 210 -8.15 -10.97 -6.33
C ILE A 210 -7.02 -11.14 -5.32
N TRP A 211 -7.28 -10.85 -4.04
CA TRP A 211 -6.22 -10.58 -3.07
C TRP A 211 -5.67 -11.80 -2.34
N ASN A 212 -6.43 -12.86 -2.21
CA ASN A 212 -5.94 -14.11 -1.59
C ASN A 212 -4.90 -14.86 -2.44
N MET A 213 -4.62 -14.42 -3.67
CA MET A 213 -3.77 -15.12 -4.62
C MET A 213 -2.40 -14.44 -4.88
N VAL A 214 -2.12 -13.27 -4.32
CA VAL A 214 -0.81 -12.63 -4.49
C VAL A 214 0.19 -13.22 -3.49
N LYS A 215 0.55 -14.48 -3.67
CA LYS A 215 1.82 -14.98 -3.17
C LYS A 215 2.90 -14.43 -4.10
N LEU A 216 3.69 -13.48 -3.64
CA LEU A 216 4.90 -13.07 -4.34
C LEU A 216 5.74 -14.33 -4.62
N LYS A 217 5.93 -14.66 -5.89
CA LYS A 217 7.06 -15.51 -6.27
C LYS A 217 8.31 -14.76 -5.82
N LYS A 218 9.29 -15.48 -5.26
CA LYS A 218 10.57 -14.92 -4.83
C LYS A 218 11.03 -13.84 -5.79
N PRO A 219 11.58 -12.71 -5.30
CA PRO A 219 12.15 -11.69 -6.17
C PRO A 219 13.09 -12.39 -7.15
N LEU A 220 12.94 -12.05 -8.43
CA LEU A 220 13.90 -12.45 -9.45
C LEU A 220 15.27 -12.02 -8.94
N ASN A 221 16.21 -12.95 -8.83
CA ASN A 221 17.58 -12.66 -8.47
C ASN A 221 18.04 -11.42 -9.22
N THR A 222 18.37 -10.37 -8.49
CA THR A 222 19.10 -9.22 -9.00
C THR A 222 20.51 -9.70 -9.36
N THR A 223 20.62 -10.40 -10.48
CA THR A 223 21.90 -10.65 -11.11
C THR A 223 22.43 -9.29 -11.52
N ARG A 224 23.49 -8.85 -10.83
CA ARG A 224 24.36 -7.74 -11.15
C ARG A 224 24.28 -7.35 -12.62
N CYS A 225 23.71 -6.20 -12.89
CA CYS A 225 24.03 -5.47 -14.10
C CYS A 225 25.36 -4.75 -13.86
N SER A 226 26.44 -5.55 -13.89
CA SER A 226 27.80 -5.06 -14.07
C SER A 226 28.06 -5.11 -15.56
N ARG A 227 27.91 -3.96 -16.23
CA ARG A 227 28.80 -3.50 -17.34
C ARG A 227 28.18 -2.35 -18.12
N GLN A 228 28.95 -1.28 -18.09
CA GLN A 228 29.18 -0.33 -19.19
C GLN A 228 27.95 0.46 -19.69
N ILE A 229 27.86 1.77 -19.33
CA ILE A 229 28.62 2.88 -19.96
C ILE A 229 28.89 3.96 -18.91
#